data_5138f472ef740e0e548d74852804e4d9
#
_entry.id   5138f472ef740e0e548d74852804e4d9
#
_cell.length_a   1.000
_cell.length_b   1.000
_cell.length_c   1.000
_cell.angle_alpha   90.00
_cell.angle_beta   90.00
_cell.angle_gamma   90.00
#
_symmetry.space_group_name_H-M   'P 1'
#
loop_
_entity.id
_entity.type
_entity.pdbx_description
1 polymer ?
#
loop_
_entity_poly.entity_id
_entity_poly.type
_entity_poly.pdbx_seq_one_letter_code
_entity_poly.pdbx_strand_id
1 'polypeptide(L)'
;MISKTDYITYLKHPTWLWLRKHDPDFLPTPDENSQAIIDEGREFEKLAEQIFLDAIHLDRSNYADMQEWADETKALLAQDVDTILQAAFVYDGFLCIADAITRDGDAYILTEIKATTSPDKEHICDLAFQKSVIEWSGFPVRTAQVLHANKEYLRSGEINLQDITAFTDVTDKVNKEILTTPEKMREAAKVAESDTMPSDSLRHVGLGAAGDYREIFYKLHPDIPEYSIYDLASNKGAGTDKLIGQLEDDGVKLIVDIPDSTKLQAHQQDQVRVTKLDEPIIDKEAIQSFLNDIEFPAYFLDYESINHIFPPFDHNFPYQQVVFQYSLHIMDEDGNLTHKEYLHDTNTNPAENIIQHLQEDIGSKGSIIVWNKTFECSRHKEYAKLYPVHAPFFEDLNERTIDLADIFSKRMYLDKKLKGKYSIKKVLPLLCPELSYKELGIQEGSTASRSWREAIVDGTRPDKDKILTDLREYCGLDTYAMAAIYEKLKEMVEV
;
A
#
# COMPACT_ATOMS: atom_id res chain seq x y z
N MET A 1 4.30 -30.73 1.83
CA MET A 1 4.76 -30.02 0.61
C MET A 1 4.85 -28.52 0.88
N ILE A 2 5.82 -27.85 0.24
CA ILE A 2 6.01 -26.39 0.27
C ILE A 2 5.48 -25.81 -1.06
N SER A 3 4.49 -24.95 -0.97
CA SER A 3 3.93 -24.21 -2.10
C SER A 3 4.69 -22.91 -2.35
N LYS A 4 4.42 -22.24 -3.51
CA LYS A 4 4.90 -20.88 -3.79
C LYS A 4 4.53 -19.89 -2.69
N THR A 5 3.29 -19.97 -2.18
CA THR A 5 2.82 -19.11 -1.08
C THR A 5 3.59 -19.37 0.21
N ASP A 6 3.88 -20.63 0.53
CA ASP A 6 4.69 -20.97 1.71
C ASP A 6 6.11 -20.43 1.58
N TYR A 7 6.71 -20.53 0.40
CA TYR A 7 8.04 -19.99 0.14
C TYR A 7 8.09 -18.46 0.26
N ILE A 8 7.13 -17.75 -0.30
CA ILE A 8 7.03 -16.29 -0.16
C ILE A 8 6.80 -15.91 1.30
N THR A 9 5.93 -16.65 2.02
CA THR A 9 5.72 -16.44 3.45
C THR A 9 7.01 -16.63 4.26
N TYR A 10 7.82 -17.65 3.94
CA TYR A 10 9.15 -17.85 4.52
C TYR A 10 10.08 -16.65 4.27
N LEU A 11 10.11 -16.14 3.03
CA LEU A 11 10.92 -14.98 2.68
C LEU A 11 10.45 -13.70 3.35
N LYS A 12 9.16 -13.60 3.67
CA LYS A 12 8.60 -12.51 4.49
C LYS A 12 9.05 -12.62 5.93
N HIS A 13 8.87 -13.80 6.55
CA HIS A 13 9.40 -14.12 7.87
C HIS A 13 9.34 -15.64 8.15
N PRO A 14 10.43 -16.28 8.63
CA PRO A 14 10.43 -17.71 8.94
C PRO A 14 9.34 -18.13 9.94
N THR A 15 9.13 -17.35 11.01
CA THR A 15 8.07 -17.60 12.01
C THR A 15 6.66 -17.52 11.41
N TRP A 16 6.44 -16.66 10.42
CA TRP A 16 5.16 -16.58 9.72
C TRP A 16 4.87 -17.90 8.97
N LEU A 17 5.86 -18.46 8.26
CA LEU A 17 5.70 -19.78 7.65
C LEU A 17 5.43 -20.86 8.70
N TRP A 18 6.17 -20.85 9.80
CA TRP A 18 5.98 -21.84 10.85
C TRP A 18 4.54 -21.80 11.42
N LEU A 19 4.05 -20.62 11.78
CA LEU A 19 2.67 -20.42 12.24
C LEU A 19 1.64 -20.89 11.19
N ARG A 20 1.87 -20.57 9.92
CA ARG A 20 1.00 -21.00 8.82
C ARG A 20 0.88 -22.53 8.73
N LYS A 21 1.93 -23.27 9.12
CA LYS A 21 1.95 -24.74 9.07
C LYS A 21 1.46 -25.40 10.35
N HIS A 22 1.74 -24.80 11.50
CA HIS A 22 1.51 -25.43 12.80
C HIS A 22 0.33 -24.84 13.59
N ASP A 23 0.03 -23.55 13.38
CA ASP A 23 -1.05 -22.84 14.07
C ASP A 23 -1.68 -21.77 13.15
N PRO A 24 -2.34 -22.18 12.04
CA PRO A 24 -2.90 -21.23 11.06
C PRO A 24 -3.99 -20.33 11.66
N ASP A 25 -4.71 -20.77 12.69
CA ASP A 25 -5.75 -20.00 13.35
C ASP A 25 -5.20 -18.83 14.18
N PHE A 26 -3.91 -18.89 14.48
CA PHE A 26 -3.21 -17.77 15.13
C PHE A 26 -3.04 -16.58 14.20
N LEU A 27 -2.97 -16.78 12.88
CA LEU A 27 -2.72 -15.70 11.93
C LEU A 27 -3.92 -14.74 11.86
N PRO A 28 -3.67 -13.43 11.63
CA PRO A 28 -4.75 -12.47 11.43
C PRO A 28 -5.54 -12.81 10.16
N THR A 29 -6.86 -12.61 10.23
CA THR A 29 -7.72 -12.68 9.04
C THR A 29 -7.72 -11.33 8.32
N PRO A 30 -7.75 -11.30 6.98
CA PRO A 30 -7.89 -10.04 6.25
C PRO A 30 -9.10 -9.24 6.73
N ASP A 31 -8.93 -7.95 6.93
CA ASP A 31 -10.05 -7.04 7.12
C ASP A 31 -10.83 -6.85 5.80
N GLU A 32 -11.94 -6.12 5.85
CA GLU A 32 -12.79 -5.91 4.67
C GLU A 32 -12.05 -5.20 3.52
N ASN A 33 -11.16 -4.27 3.81
CA ASN A 33 -10.39 -3.55 2.78
C ASN A 33 -9.35 -4.47 2.15
N SER A 34 -8.63 -5.26 2.95
CA SER A 34 -7.67 -6.27 2.47
C SER A 34 -8.37 -7.36 1.66
N GLN A 35 -9.56 -7.79 2.09
CA GLN A 35 -10.35 -8.77 1.35
C GLN A 35 -10.80 -8.23 -0.02
N ALA A 36 -11.23 -6.97 -0.10
CA ALA A 36 -11.61 -6.34 -1.37
C ALA A 36 -10.43 -6.29 -2.36
N ILE A 37 -9.20 -6.00 -1.90
CA ILE A 37 -7.99 -6.04 -2.74
C ILE A 37 -7.69 -7.45 -3.24
N ILE A 38 -7.85 -8.47 -2.38
CA ILE A 38 -7.67 -9.88 -2.77
C ILE A 38 -8.69 -10.29 -3.85
N ASP A 39 -9.95 -9.88 -3.68
CA ASP A 39 -11.02 -10.22 -4.61
C ASP A 39 -10.84 -9.51 -5.96
N GLU A 40 -10.40 -8.25 -5.96
CA GLU A 40 -10.00 -7.52 -7.16
C GLU A 40 -8.84 -8.22 -7.90
N GLY A 41 -7.85 -8.72 -7.16
CA GLY A 41 -6.76 -9.49 -7.71
C GLY A 41 -7.23 -10.75 -8.44
N ARG A 42 -8.13 -11.50 -7.82
CA ARG A 42 -8.75 -12.71 -8.42
C ARG A 42 -9.60 -12.40 -9.65
N GLU A 43 -10.31 -11.27 -9.63
CA GLU A 43 -11.10 -10.83 -10.79
C GLU A 43 -10.19 -10.52 -11.97
N PHE A 44 -9.09 -9.79 -11.73
CA PHE A 44 -8.10 -9.49 -12.76
C PHE A 44 -7.46 -10.77 -13.31
N GLU A 45 -7.08 -11.72 -12.46
CA GLU A 45 -6.50 -13.01 -12.87
C GLU A 45 -7.43 -13.76 -13.83
N LYS A 46 -8.70 -13.92 -13.46
CA LYS A 46 -9.72 -14.57 -14.32
C LYS A 46 -9.94 -13.86 -15.66
N LEU A 47 -9.87 -12.53 -15.66
CA LEU A 47 -9.97 -11.75 -16.88
C LEU A 47 -8.72 -11.95 -17.74
N ALA A 48 -7.54 -11.86 -17.15
CA ALA A 48 -6.26 -11.97 -17.85
C ALA A 48 -6.01 -13.37 -18.44
N GLU A 49 -6.51 -14.44 -17.81
CA GLU A 49 -6.47 -15.80 -18.34
C GLU A 49 -7.12 -15.91 -19.74
N GLN A 50 -8.13 -15.07 -20.04
CA GLN A 50 -8.81 -15.09 -21.35
C GLN A 50 -7.95 -14.60 -22.53
N ILE A 51 -6.75 -14.06 -22.27
CA ILE A 51 -5.76 -13.73 -23.30
C ILE A 51 -5.24 -14.99 -23.98
N PHE A 52 -5.17 -16.09 -23.24
CA PHE A 52 -4.64 -17.35 -23.72
C PHE A 52 -5.73 -18.12 -24.48
N LEU A 53 -5.93 -17.75 -25.75
CA LEU A 53 -6.89 -18.40 -26.61
C LEU A 53 -6.51 -19.90 -26.77
N ASP A 54 -7.53 -20.75 -26.75
CA ASP A 54 -7.38 -22.21 -26.92
C ASP A 54 -6.55 -22.90 -25.81
N ALA A 55 -6.26 -22.22 -24.69
CA ALA A 55 -5.57 -22.82 -23.57
C ALA A 55 -6.44 -23.87 -22.85
N ILE A 56 -5.82 -24.95 -22.39
CA ILE A 56 -6.46 -25.91 -21.51
C ILE A 56 -6.38 -25.40 -20.07
N HIS A 57 -7.53 -25.13 -19.46
CA HIS A 57 -7.61 -24.74 -18.06
C HIS A 57 -7.80 -25.96 -17.16
N LEU A 58 -6.87 -26.16 -16.21
CA LEU A 58 -6.93 -27.23 -15.23
C LEU A 58 -7.56 -26.72 -13.94
N ASP A 59 -8.71 -27.30 -13.54
CA ASP A 59 -9.39 -26.93 -12.31
C ASP A 59 -9.04 -27.92 -11.19
N ARG A 60 -8.55 -27.36 -10.06
CA ARG A 60 -8.20 -28.13 -8.85
C ARG A 60 -9.29 -29.10 -8.40
N SER A 61 -10.55 -28.75 -8.58
CA SER A 61 -11.69 -29.58 -8.15
C SER A 61 -11.80 -30.92 -8.88
N ASN A 62 -11.13 -31.06 -10.02
CA ASN A 62 -11.15 -32.27 -10.84
C ASN A 62 -10.17 -33.36 -10.36
N TYR A 63 -9.31 -33.07 -9.38
CA TYR A 63 -8.22 -33.95 -8.97
C TYR A 63 -8.32 -34.32 -7.49
N ALA A 64 -8.04 -35.59 -7.16
CA ALA A 64 -8.06 -36.06 -5.78
C ALA A 64 -6.95 -35.40 -4.92
N ASP A 65 -5.77 -35.29 -5.50
CA ASP A 65 -4.62 -34.66 -4.84
C ASP A 65 -3.74 -33.86 -5.82
N MET A 66 -2.67 -33.25 -5.31
CA MET A 66 -1.75 -32.43 -6.10
C MET A 66 -0.87 -33.24 -7.04
N GLN A 67 -0.64 -34.52 -6.75
CA GLN A 67 0.15 -35.40 -7.60
C GLN A 67 -0.63 -35.77 -8.86
N GLU A 68 -1.92 -36.13 -8.71
CA GLU A 68 -2.80 -36.41 -9.84
C GLU A 68 -2.91 -35.18 -10.76
N TRP A 69 -3.04 -33.99 -10.20
CA TRP A 69 -3.05 -32.77 -11.00
C TRP A 69 -1.73 -32.54 -11.76
N ALA A 70 -0.58 -32.75 -11.10
CA ALA A 70 0.73 -32.64 -11.74
C ALA A 70 0.94 -33.72 -12.83
N ASP A 71 0.42 -34.92 -12.65
CA ASP A 71 0.52 -36.01 -13.63
C ASP A 71 -0.32 -35.69 -14.88
N GLU A 72 -1.51 -35.10 -14.71
CA GLU A 72 -2.30 -34.63 -15.87
C GLU A 72 -1.60 -33.48 -16.59
N THR A 73 -1.00 -32.51 -15.87
CA THR A 73 -0.18 -31.46 -16.50
C THR A 73 0.92 -32.09 -17.40
N LYS A 74 1.67 -33.09 -16.89
CA LYS A 74 2.72 -33.76 -17.64
C LYS A 74 2.17 -34.50 -18.85
N ALA A 75 1.02 -35.16 -18.71
CA ALA A 75 0.37 -35.88 -19.80
C ALA A 75 -0.04 -34.95 -20.94
N LEU A 76 -0.58 -33.77 -20.62
CA LEU A 76 -0.96 -32.74 -21.61
C LEU A 76 0.27 -32.13 -22.30
N LEU A 77 1.33 -31.81 -21.55
CA LEU A 77 2.56 -31.29 -22.11
C LEU A 77 3.24 -32.30 -23.07
N ALA A 78 3.07 -33.60 -22.82
CA ALA A 78 3.54 -34.67 -23.71
C ALA A 78 2.69 -34.84 -25.00
N GLN A 79 1.47 -34.28 -25.02
CA GLN A 79 0.54 -34.30 -26.16
C GLN A 79 0.65 -33.07 -27.06
N ASP A 80 1.72 -32.28 -26.92
CA ASP A 80 1.97 -31.03 -27.66
C ASP A 80 0.90 -29.94 -27.49
N VAL A 81 0.28 -29.91 -26.30
CA VAL A 81 -0.62 -28.79 -25.94
C VAL A 81 0.17 -27.48 -25.89
N ASP A 82 -0.33 -26.45 -26.56
CA ASP A 82 0.38 -25.17 -26.68
C ASP A 82 0.40 -24.38 -25.36
N THR A 83 -0.75 -24.27 -24.69
CA THR A 83 -0.86 -23.51 -23.42
C THR A 83 -1.74 -24.23 -22.42
N ILE A 84 -1.27 -24.30 -21.17
CA ILE A 84 -2.02 -24.82 -20.04
C ILE A 84 -2.10 -23.72 -18.99
N LEU A 85 -3.31 -23.46 -18.52
CA LEU A 85 -3.58 -22.59 -17.37
C LEU A 85 -3.70 -23.42 -16.10
N GLN A 86 -3.24 -22.85 -14.98
CA GLN A 86 -3.23 -23.48 -13.65
C GLN A 86 -2.46 -24.82 -13.66
N ALA A 87 -1.32 -24.85 -14.33
CA ALA A 87 -0.50 -26.04 -14.51
C ALA A 87 0.26 -26.41 -13.23
N ALA A 88 -0.03 -27.59 -12.66
CA ALA A 88 0.61 -28.05 -11.43
C ALA A 88 1.89 -28.85 -11.70
N PHE A 89 2.93 -28.64 -10.90
CA PHE A 89 4.17 -29.40 -10.89
C PHE A 89 4.55 -29.76 -9.46
N VAL A 90 4.92 -31.01 -9.25
CA VAL A 90 5.39 -31.52 -7.96
C VAL A 90 6.78 -32.13 -8.14
N TYR A 91 7.73 -31.70 -7.31
CA TYR A 91 9.08 -32.24 -7.26
C TYR A 91 9.67 -32.18 -5.85
N ASP A 92 10.11 -33.29 -5.31
CA ASP A 92 10.84 -33.42 -4.05
C ASP A 92 10.19 -32.61 -2.88
N GLY A 93 8.87 -32.71 -2.73
CA GLY A 93 8.11 -32.04 -1.68
C GLY A 93 7.77 -30.56 -1.94
N PHE A 94 8.12 -30.03 -3.11
CA PHE A 94 7.73 -28.69 -3.56
C PHE A 94 6.58 -28.77 -4.57
N LEU A 95 5.65 -27.82 -4.44
CA LEU A 95 4.49 -27.67 -5.31
C LEU A 95 4.50 -26.30 -5.99
N CYS A 96 4.41 -26.29 -7.29
CA CYS A 96 4.15 -25.11 -8.11
C CYS A 96 2.83 -25.27 -8.85
N ILE A 97 2.01 -24.24 -8.88
CA ILE A 97 0.88 -24.10 -9.80
C ILE A 97 1.17 -22.81 -10.59
N ALA A 98 1.50 -22.97 -11.86
CA ALA A 98 1.78 -21.87 -12.77
C ALA A 98 0.47 -21.33 -13.34
N ASP A 99 0.26 -20.02 -13.32
CA ASP A 99 -0.94 -19.39 -13.88
C ASP A 99 -1.07 -19.72 -15.36
N ALA A 100 0.04 -19.61 -16.13
CA ALA A 100 0.10 -20.13 -17.49
C ALA A 100 1.50 -20.67 -17.81
N ILE A 101 1.52 -21.82 -18.54
CA ILE A 101 2.72 -22.36 -19.17
C ILE A 101 2.44 -22.56 -20.67
N THR A 102 3.25 -21.91 -21.50
CA THR A 102 3.09 -21.92 -22.97
C THR A 102 4.31 -22.53 -23.62
N ARG A 103 4.12 -23.41 -24.60
CA ARG A 103 5.20 -24.07 -25.34
C ARG A 103 5.96 -23.05 -26.19
N ASP A 104 7.28 -23.14 -26.17
CA ASP A 104 8.19 -22.32 -27.00
C ASP A 104 9.30 -23.23 -27.56
N GLY A 105 8.96 -23.95 -28.62
CA GLY A 105 9.83 -24.93 -29.23
C GLY A 105 10.11 -26.12 -28.31
N ASP A 106 11.36 -26.26 -27.89
CA ASP A 106 11.83 -27.32 -26.98
C ASP A 106 11.80 -26.87 -25.48
N ALA A 107 11.30 -25.68 -25.21
CA ALA A 107 11.20 -25.11 -23.87
C ALA A 107 9.80 -24.50 -23.64
N TYR A 108 9.66 -23.73 -22.54
CA TYR A 108 8.40 -23.15 -22.14
C TYR A 108 8.57 -21.68 -21.73
N ILE A 109 7.48 -20.93 -21.91
CA ILE A 109 7.26 -19.60 -21.31
C ILE A 109 6.44 -19.81 -20.04
N LEU A 110 6.98 -19.40 -18.91
CA LEU A 110 6.28 -19.33 -17.63
C LEU A 110 5.69 -17.93 -17.46
N THR A 111 4.38 -17.83 -17.32
CA THR A 111 3.68 -16.56 -17.08
C THR A 111 3.00 -16.60 -15.72
N GLU A 112 3.30 -15.61 -14.90
CA GLU A 112 2.59 -15.28 -13.65
C GLU A 112 1.66 -14.10 -13.90
N ILE A 113 0.41 -14.16 -13.44
CA ILE A 113 -0.59 -13.10 -13.58
C ILE A 113 -0.68 -12.34 -12.27
N LYS A 114 -0.56 -11.00 -12.34
CA LYS A 114 -0.58 -10.15 -11.13
C LYS A 114 -1.39 -8.87 -11.36
N ALA A 115 -2.28 -8.58 -10.43
CA ALA A 115 -3.02 -7.33 -10.35
C ALA A 115 -2.11 -6.17 -9.90
N THR A 116 -1.20 -5.77 -10.76
CA THR A 116 -0.22 -4.69 -10.57
C THR A 116 0.05 -4.01 -11.90
N THR A 117 0.76 -2.89 -11.93
CA THR A 117 1.18 -2.22 -13.17
C THR A 117 2.64 -2.49 -13.55
N SER A 118 3.37 -3.21 -12.72
CA SER A 118 4.76 -3.61 -13.01
C SER A 118 5.23 -4.71 -12.06
N PRO A 119 6.14 -5.60 -12.49
CA PRO A 119 6.74 -6.61 -11.63
C PRO A 119 7.62 -6.00 -10.52
N ASP A 120 7.52 -6.55 -9.33
CA ASP A 120 8.35 -6.23 -8.17
C ASP A 120 9.26 -7.40 -7.74
N LYS A 121 9.92 -7.25 -6.59
CA LYS A 121 10.85 -8.26 -6.05
C LYS A 121 10.12 -9.54 -5.62
N GLU A 122 8.91 -9.46 -5.09
CA GLU A 122 8.13 -10.61 -4.66
C GLU A 122 7.77 -11.48 -5.86
N HIS A 123 7.32 -10.87 -6.97
CA HIS A 123 7.03 -11.56 -8.22
C HIS A 123 8.26 -12.27 -8.81
N ILE A 124 9.46 -11.68 -8.70
CA ILE A 124 10.71 -12.29 -9.12
C ILE A 124 11.04 -13.53 -8.27
N CYS A 125 10.84 -13.45 -6.95
CA CYS A 125 11.05 -14.57 -6.04
C CYS A 125 10.05 -15.71 -6.29
N ASP A 126 8.79 -15.37 -6.55
CA ASP A 126 7.71 -16.29 -6.90
C ASP A 126 8.07 -17.05 -8.18
N LEU A 127 8.37 -16.35 -9.28
CA LEU A 127 8.77 -16.95 -10.55
C LEU A 127 10.07 -17.77 -10.45
N ALA A 128 11.02 -17.39 -9.60
CA ALA A 128 12.24 -18.14 -9.37
C ALA A 128 11.96 -19.49 -8.66
N PHE A 129 11.03 -19.49 -7.71
CA PHE A 129 10.54 -20.72 -7.09
C PHE A 129 9.85 -21.63 -8.11
N GLN A 130 8.89 -21.09 -8.86
CA GLN A 130 8.11 -21.82 -9.85
C GLN A 130 9.03 -22.42 -10.94
N LYS A 131 9.90 -21.59 -11.53
CA LYS A 131 10.87 -22.04 -12.54
C LYS A 131 11.75 -23.17 -12.00
N SER A 132 12.20 -23.10 -10.74
CA SER A 132 13.00 -24.18 -10.14
C SER A 132 12.23 -25.51 -10.11
N VAL A 133 10.99 -25.50 -9.64
CA VAL A 133 10.17 -26.71 -9.53
C VAL A 133 9.84 -27.29 -10.92
N ILE A 134 9.50 -26.42 -11.89
CA ILE A 134 9.18 -26.82 -13.26
C ILE A 134 10.39 -27.47 -13.94
N GLU A 135 11.58 -26.84 -13.85
CA GLU A 135 12.82 -27.37 -14.45
C GLU A 135 13.28 -28.67 -13.78
N TRP A 136 13.15 -28.79 -12.47
CA TRP A 136 13.43 -30.07 -11.78
C TRP A 136 12.45 -31.17 -12.16
N SER A 137 11.22 -30.80 -12.55
CA SER A 137 10.25 -31.78 -13.10
C SER A 137 10.53 -32.18 -14.55
N GLY A 138 11.59 -31.65 -15.18
CA GLY A 138 12.05 -31.98 -16.50
C GLY A 138 11.54 -31.06 -17.63
N PHE A 139 10.98 -29.93 -17.33
CA PHE A 139 10.44 -28.97 -18.31
C PHE A 139 11.27 -27.68 -18.33
N PRO A 140 12.12 -27.44 -19.34
CA PRO A 140 12.98 -26.27 -19.40
C PRO A 140 12.18 -24.98 -19.61
N VAL A 141 12.40 -23.97 -18.78
CA VAL A 141 11.74 -22.66 -18.90
C VAL A 141 12.71 -21.67 -19.53
N ARG A 142 12.41 -21.22 -20.77
CA ARG A 142 13.22 -20.24 -21.50
C ARG A 142 12.92 -18.83 -21.08
N THR A 143 11.65 -18.50 -20.95
CA THR A 143 11.18 -17.16 -20.61
C THR A 143 10.34 -17.20 -19.33
N ALA A 144 10.62 -16.28 -18.40
CA ALA A 144 9.77 -16.01 -17.25
C ALA A 144 9.25 -14.59 -17.37
N GLN A 145 7.91 -14.43 -17.35
CA GLN A 145 7.26 -13.14 -17.54
C GLN A 145 6.11 -12.93 -16.58
N VAL A 146 5.74 -11.67 -16.37
CA VAL A 146 4.55 -11.27 -15.61
C VAL A 146 3.54 -10.63 -16.56
N LEU A 147 2.32 -11.15 -16.55
CA LEU A 147 1.16 -10.53 -17.16
C LEU A 147 0.51 -9.62 -16.11
N HIS A 148 0.42 -8.33 -16.40
CA HIS A 148 -0.06 -7.32 -15.46
C HIS A 148 -0.89 -6.24 -16.15
N ALA A 149 -1.49 -5.31 -15.39
CA ALA A 149 -2.23 -4.21 -15.97
C ALA A 149 -1.29 -3.24 -16.72
N ASN A 150 -1.72 -2.81 -17.90
CA ASN A 150 -1.00 -1.85 -18.73
C ASN A 150 -1.27 -0.42 -18.23
N LYS A 151 -0.28 0.21 -17.62
CA LYS A 151 -0.38 1.58 -17.10
C LYS A 151 -0.58 2.66 -18.18
N GLU A 152 -0.34 2.34 -19.47
CA GLU A 152 -0.55 3.25 -20.61
C GLU A 152 -1.96 3.08 -21.22
N TYR A 153 -2.74 2.10 -20.72
CA TYR A 153 -4.11 1.92 -21.15
C TYR A 153 -4.99 3.10 -20.71
N LEU A 154 -5.78 3.62 -21.62
CA LEU A 154 -6.84 4.59 -21.32
C LEU A 154 -8.17 3.97 -21.75
N ARG A 155 -9.11 3.84 -20.83
CA ARG A 155 -10.43 3.27 -21.09
C ARG A 155 -11.18 4.11 -22.13
N SER A 156 -11.82 3.43 -23.07
CA SER A 156 -12.74 4.02 -24.05
C SER A 156 -13.88 3.02 -24.31
N GLY A 157 -15.00 3.22 -23.64
CA GLY A 157 -16.13 2.29 -23.66
C GLY A 157 -15.90 1.02 -22.84
N GLU A 158 -16.16 -0.15 -23.43
CA GLU A 158 -15.90 -1.44 -22.78
C GLU A 158 -14.41 -1.70 -22.63
N ILE A 159 -14.03 -2.37 -21.53
CA ILE A 159 -12.62 -2.70 -21.28
C ILE A 159 -12.16 -3.73 -22.30
N ASN A 160 -11.15 -3.36 -23.10
CA ASN A 160 -10.49 -4.27 -24.02
C ASN A 160 -9.39 -5.03 -23.27
N LEU A 161 -9.53 -6.33 -23.22
CA LEU A 161 -8.61 -7.22 -22.50
C LEU A 161 -7.15 -7.14 -22.99
N GLN A 162 -6.94 -7.09 -24.30
CA GLN A 162 -5.60 -7.04 -24.89
C GLN A 162 -4.91 -5.71 -24.64
N ASP A 163 -5.67 -4.62 -24.53
CA ASP A 163 -5.12 -3.28 -24.32
C ASP A 163 -4.86 -3.00 -22.83
N ILE A 164 -5.73 -3.50 -21.92
CA ILE A 164 -5.59 -3.28 -20.47
C ILE A 164 -4.48 -4.13 -19.85
N THR A 165 -3.98 -5.15 -20.55
CA THR A 165 -2.93 -6.02 -20.05
C THR A 165 -1.61 -5.81 -20.78
N ALA A 166 -0.51 -6.14 -20.13
CA ALA A 166 0.84 -6.10 -20.70
C ALA A 166 1.70 -7.23 -20.15
N PHE A 167 2.59 -7.74 -20.98
CA PHE A 167 3.61 -8.70 -20.56
C PHE A 167 4.93 -7.99 -20.29
N THR A 168 5.55 -8.30 -19.16
CA THR A 168 6.93 -7.88 -18.88
C THR A 168 7.82 -9.10 -18.71
N ASP A 169 8.81 -9.25 -19.59
CA ASP A 169 9.87 -10.26 -19.47
C ASP A 169 10.77 -9.91 -18.28
N VAL A 170 10.92 -10.85 -17.37
CA VAL A 170 11.74 -10.75 -16.15
C VAL A 170 12.78 -11.85 -16.06
N THR A 171 13.02 -12.59 -17.15
CA THR A 171 13.90 -13.76 -17.24
C THR A 171 15.27 -13.51 -16.62
N ASP A 172 15.93 -12.41 -16.95
CA ASP A 172 17.27 -12.10 -16.42
C ASP A 172 17.26 -11.89 -14.89
N LYS A 173 16.19 -11.27 -14.34
CA LYS A 173 16.03 -11.08 -12.91
C LYS A 173 15.77 -12.39 -12.20
N VAL A 174 14.90 -13.22 -12.75
CA VAL A 174 14.57 -14.56 -12.25
C VAL A 174 15.81 -15.46 -12.28
N ASN A 175 16.59 -15.47 -13.38
CA ASN A 175 17.82 -16.25 -13.49
C ASN A 175 18.90 -15.84 -12.45
N LYS A 176 18.94 -14.58 -12.04
CA LYS A 176 19.80 -14.12 -10.92
C LYS A 176 19.28 -14.62 -9.57
N GLU A 177 17.98 -14.53 -9.34
CA GLU A 177 17.35 -14.95 -8.07
C GLU A 177 17.47 -16.48 -7.88
N ILE A 178 17.34 -17.25 -8.94
CA ILE A 178 17.41 -18.73 -8.92
C ILE A 178 18.73 -19.25 -8.33
N LEU A 179 19.82 -18.47 -8.38
CA LEU A 179 21.11 -18.88 -7.82
C LEU A 179 21.05 -19.13 -6.31
N THR A 180 20.14 -18.47 -5.60
CA THR A 180 19.96 -18.63 -4.14
C THR A 180 18.64 -19.31 -3.78
N THR A 181 17.69 -19.41 -4.69
CA THR A 181 16.35 -19.96 -4.47
C THR A 181 16.36 -21.39 -3.94
N PRO A 182 17.13 -22.36 -4.51
CA PRO A 182 17.13 -23.74 -4.02
C PRO A 182 17.57 -23.91 -2.56
N GLU A 183 18.50 -23.09 -2.09
CA GLU A 183 18.93 -23.10 -0.69
C GLU A 183 17.81 -22.60 0.22
N LYS A 184 17.22 -21.44 -0.10
CA LYS A 184 16.10 -20.85 0.64
C LYS A 184 14.86 -21.77 0.65
N MET A 185 14.59 -22.49 -0.46
CA MET A 185 13.51 -23.49 -0.52
C MET A 185 13.73 -24.62 0.48
N ARG A 186 14.97 -25.16 0.58
CA ARG A 186 15.28 -26.20 1.58
C ARG A 186 15.21 -25.68 3.02
N GLU A 187 15.59 -24.42 3.24
CA GLU A 187 15.44 -23.78 4.55
C GLU A 187 13.96 -23.60 4.91
N ALA A 188 13.13 -23.16 3.98
CA ALA A 188 11.68 -23.07 4.17
C ALA A 188 11.07 -24.44 4.50
N ALA A 189 11.49 -25.52 3.83
CA ALA A 189 11.04 -26.87 4.14
C ALA A 189 11.43 -27.29 5.57
N LYS A 190 12.67 -27.02 5.99
CA LYS A 190 13.12 -27.29 7.37
C LYS A 190 12.31 -26.52 8.40
N VAL A 191 12.01 -25.25 8.15
CA VAL A 191 11.18 -24.44 9.04
C VAL A 191 9.76 -25.00 9.14
N ALA A 192 9.17 -25.38 8.01
CA ALA A 192 7.81 -25.94 7.96
C ALA A 192 7.68 -27.31 8.65
N GLU A 193 8.76 -28.09 8.71
CA GLU A 193 8.82 -29.42 9.35
C GLU A 193 9.27 -29.38 10.82
N SER A 194 9.80 -28.25 11.27
CA SER A 194 10.34 -28.11 12.63
C SER A 194 9.24 -28.08 13.67
N ASP A 195 9.38 -28.87 14.73
CA ASP A 195 8.51 -28.79 15.92
C ASP A 195 8.76 -27.51 16.75
N THR A 196 9.86 -26.82 16.50
CA THR A 196 10.25 -25.62 17.25
C THR A 196 10.07 -24.38 16.38
N MET A 197 9.31 -23.41 16.90
CA MET A 197 9.14 -22.10 16.25
C MET A 197 10.50 -21.40 16.14
N PRO A 198 10.87 -20.88 14.95
CA PRO A 198 12.10 -20.10 14.79
C PRO A 198 12.01 -18.76 15.54
N SER A 199 13.13 -18.00 15.56
CA SER A 199 13.16 -16.67 16.16
C SER A 199 12.16 -15.74 15.44
N ASP A 200 11.30 -15.11 16.24
CA ASP A 200 10.26 -14.17 15.81
C ASP A 200 10.72 -12.70 15.75
N SER A 201 12.01 -12.45 16.04
CA SER A 201 12.59 -11.10 16.01
C SER A 201 12.39 -10.40 14.67
N LEU A 202 11.99 -9.13 14.73
CA LEU A 202 11.78 -8.28 13.54
C LEU A 202 12.99 -8.17 12.61
N ARG A 203 14.21 -8.51 13.08
CA ARG A 203 15.43 -8.54 12.25
C ARG A 203 15.35 -9.49 11.06
N HIS A 204 14.49 -10.49 11.13
CA HIS A 204 14.27 -11.50 10.09
C HIS A 204 13.21 -11.14 9.06
N VAL A 205 12.58 -9.97 9.20
CA VAL A 205 11.60 -9.47 8.24
C VAL A 205 12.26 -9.24 6.88
N GLY A 206 11.67 -9.82 5.83
CA GLY A 206 12.09 -9.71 4.45
C GLY A 206 10.96 -9.29 3.51
N LEU A 207 11.25 -9.14 2.23
CA LEU A 207 10.30 -8.78 1.16
C LEU A 207 9.36 -7.60 1.48
N GLY A 208 9.82 -6.63 2.27
CA GLY A 208 9.00 -5.46 2.62
C GLY A 208 7.84 -5.72 3.57
N ALA A 209 7.77 -6.89 4.18
CA ALA A 209 6.65 -7.35 5.02
C ALA A 209 6.66 -6.79 6.46
N ALA A 210 7.42 -5.72 6.75
CA ALA A 210 7.54 -5.18 8.09
C ALA A 210 6.19 -4.75 8.71
N GLY A 211 5.27 -4.21 7.91
CA GLY A 211 3.92 -3.85 8.38
C GLY A 211 3.11 -5.08 8.76
N ASP A 212 2.98 -6.01 7.85
CA ASP A 212 2.14 -7.20 7.99
C ASP A 212 2.64 -8.13 9.12
N TYR A 213 3.96 -8.35 9.19
CA TYR A 213 4.53 -9.21 10.22
C TYR A 213 4.45 -8.58 11.62
N ARG A 214 4.44 -7.24 11.75
CA ARG A 214 4.30 -6.58 13.06
C ARG A 214 3.00 -6.92 13.76
N GLU A 215 1.91 -7.11 13.05
CA GLU A 215 0.64 -7.54 13.64
C GLU A 215 0.79 -8.93 14.28
N ILE A 216 1.41 -9.88 13.58
CA ILE A 216 1.72 -11.22 14.10
C ILE A 216 2.66 -11.11 15.32
N PHE A 217 3.71 -10.28 15.21
CA PHE A 217 4.68 -10.07 16.28
C PHE A 217 4.04 -9.54 17.56
N TYR A 218 3.18 -8.51 17.47
CA TYR A 218 2.49 -7.99 18.67
C TYR A 218 1.47 -8.98 19.24
N LYS A 219 0.88 -9.83 18.41
CA LYS A 219 0.00 -10.91 18.90
C LYS A 219 0.77 -12.00 19.64
N LEU A 220 2.03 -12.29 19.25
CA LEU A 220 2.95 -13.17 19.96
C LEU A 220 3.44 -12.57 21.29
N HIS A 221 3.53 -11.24 21.36
CA HIS A 221 4.11 -10.49 22.48
C HIS A 221 3.12 -9.48 23.09
N PRO A 222 2.01 -9.93 23.70
CA PRO A 222 1.00 -9.02 24.25
C PRO A 222 1.50 -8.15 25.41
N ASP A 223 2.62 -8.55 26.04
CA ASP A 223 3.23 -7.84 27.17
C ASP A 223 4.24 -6.75 26.77
N ILE A 224 4.42 -6.50 25.46
CA ILE A 224 5.29 -5.41 24.99
C ILE A 224 4.74 -4.08 25.51
N PRO A 225 5.58 -3.22 26.13
CA PRO A 225 5.16 -1.90 26.56
C PRO A 225 4.61 -1.07 25.40
N GLU A 226 3.59 -0.25 25.69
CA GLU A 226 2.90 0.58 24.67
C GLU A 226 3.86 1.47 23.87
N TYR A 227 5.00 1.88 24.48
CA TYR A 227 6.03 2.66 23.80
C TYR A 227 7.41 2.02 24.07
N SER A 228 7.89 1.30 23.09
CA SER A 228 9.06 0.41 23.19
C SER A 228 10.03 0.63 22.03
N ILE A 229 11.17 -0.10 22.03
CA ILE A 229 12.12 -0.08 20.90
C ILE A 229 11.48 -0.45 19.56
N TYR A 230 10.36 -1.17 19.58
CA TYR A 230 9.61 -1.56 18.38
C TYR A 230 8.87 -0.37 17.73
N ASP A 231 8.70 0.75 18.45
CA ASP A 231 8.17 2.01 17.94
C ASP A 231 9.27 2.95 17.40
N LEU A 232 10.52 2.50 17.35
CA LEU A 232 11.63 3.30 16.83
C LEU A 232 11.35 3.70 15.38
N ALA A 233 11.39 5.00 15.11
CA ALA A 233 11.01 5.57 13.82
C ALA A 233 11.84 4.97 12.67
N SER A 234 11.15 4.58 11.59
CA SER A 234 11.76 3.94 10.43
C SER A 234 11.49 4.74 9.16
N ASN A 235 12.54 5.03 8.41
CA ASN A 235 12.45 5.58 7.06
C ASN A 235 12.42 4.43 6.04
N LYS A 236 11.38 3.59 6.07
CA LYS A 236 11.15 2.49 5.13
C LYS A 236 12.42 1.68 4.78
N GLY A 237 12.72 0.63 5.55
CA GLY A 237 13.82 -0.27 5.23
C GLY A 237 14.26 -1.18 6.37
N ALA A 238 14.85 -2.31 6.03
CA ALA A 238 15.34 -3.35 6.94
C ALA A 238 16.42 -2.87 7.95
N GLY A 239 16.92 -1.64 7.82
CA GLY A 239 17.95 -1.10 8.72
C GLY A 239 17.46 -0.89 10.15
N THR A 240 16.22 -0.43 10.33
CA THR A 240 15.64 -0.22 11.66
C THR A 240 15.31 -1.55 12.32
N ASP A 241 14.79 -2.54 11.60
CA ASP A 241 14.48 -3.87 12.16
C ASP A 241 15.74 -4.61 12.61
N LYS A 242 16.86 -4.45 11.88
CA LYS A 242 18.18 -4.96 12.33
C LYS A 242 18.68 -4.27 13.59
N LEU A 243 18.50 -2.95 13.70
CA LEU A 243 18.87 -2.20 14.91
C LEU A 243 18.01 -2.62 16.09
N ILE A 244 16.69 -2.80 15.90
CA ILE A 244 15.80 -3.33 16.94
C ILE A 244 16.31 -4.69 17.44
N GLY A 245 16.68 -5.59 16.50
CA GLY A 245 17.23 -6.87 16.86
C GLY A 245 18.55 -6.80 17.65
N GLN A 246 19.42 -5.81 17.41
CA GLN A 246 20.62 -5.58 18.23
C GLN A 246 20.24 -5.10 19.63
N LEU A 247 19.26 -4.19 19.73
CA LEU A 247 18.76 -3.71 21.02
C LEU A 247 18.10 -4.82 21.85
N GLU A 248 17.40 -5.76 21.17
CA GLU A 248 16.86 -6.98 21.81
C GLU A 248 17.98 -7.82 22.43
N ASP A 249 19.08 -8.07 21.68
CA ASP A 249 20.25 -8.83 22.16
C ASP A 249 20.91 -8.16 23.36
N ASP A 250 20.93 -6.82 23.41
CA ASP A 250 21.45 -6.02 24.51
C ASP A 250 20.46 -5.91 25.68
N GLY A 251 19.26 -6.52 25.59
CA GLY A 251 18.22 -6.50 26.62
C GLY A 251 17.49 -5.17 26.77
N VAL A 252 17.64 -4.26 25.81
CA VAL A 252 16.95 -2.96 25.79
C VAL A 252 15.50 -3.17 25.35
N LYS A 253 14.54 -2.68 26.16
CA LYS A 253 13.09 -2.81 25.87
C LYS A 253 12.41 -1.49 25.58
N LEU A 254 12.83 -0.40 26.19
CA LEU A 254 12.20 0.91 26.06
C LEU A 254 13.09 1.87 25.28
N ILE A 255 12.47 2.82 24.55
CA ILE A 255 13.20 3.87 23.82
C ILE A 255 14.03 4.75 24.78
N VAL A 256 13.53 4.99 25.99
CA VAL A 256 14.24 5.78 27.01
C VAL A 256 15.54 5.12 27.45
N ASP A 257 15.63 3.79 27.39
CA ASP A 257 16.80 3.00 27.83
C ASP A 257 17.84 2.82 26.72
N ILE A 258 17.59 3.29 25.49
CA ILE A 258 18.56 3.19 24.40
C ILE A 258 19.84 3.93 24.78
N PRO A 259 21.01 3.24 24.77
CA PRO A 259 22.29 3.85 25.15
C PRO A 259 22.68 5.00 24.22
N ASP A 260 23.29 6.05 24.75
CA ASP A 260 23.75 7.20 23.96
C ASP A 260 24.84 6.83 22.95
N SER A 261 25.53 5.71 23.15
CA SER A 261 26.50 5.14 22.22
C SER A 261 25.88 4.45 21.00
N THR A 262 24.56 4.20 21.02
CA THR A 262 23.85 3.53 19.91
C THR A 262 23.88 4.40 18.66
N LYS A 263 24.29 3.83 17.53
CA LYS A 263 24.30 4.53 16.25
C LYS A 263 22.88 4.67 15.70
N LEU A 264 22.30 5.83 15.87
CA LEU A 264 20.95 6.17 15.44
C LEU A 264 20.96 7.14 14.24
N GLN A 265 19.92 7.07 13.38
CA GLN A 265 19.65 8.11 12.40
C GLN A 265 19.12 9.37 13.10
N ALA A 266 19.23 10.55 12.47
CA ALA A 266 18.88 11.82 13.09
C ALA A 266 17.44 11.86 13.67
N HIS A 267 16.45 11.34 12.94
CA HIS A 267 15.06 11.27 13.41
C HIS A 267 14.88 10.31 14.60
N GLN A 268 15.68 9.24 14.67
CA GLN A 268 15.70 8.31 15.81
C GLN A 268 16.38 8.94 17.02
N GLN A 269 17.48 9.70 16.81
CA GLN A 269 18.12 10.47 17.88
C GLN A 269 17.16 11.46 18.52
N ASP A 270 16.38 12.18 17.70
CA ASP A 270 15.37 13.13 18.21
C ASP A 270 14.25 12.42 18.94
N GLN A 271 13.79 11.26 18.45
CA GLN A 271 12.80 10.44 19.14
C GLN A 271 13.30 9.98 20.52
N VAL A 272 14.52 9.48 20.59
CA VAL A 272 15.15 9.10 21.89
C VAL A 272 15.32 10.31 22.79
N ARG A 273 15.79 11.44 22.24
CA ARG A 273 16.02 12.68 22.98
C ARG A 273 14.72 13.20 23.61
N VAL A 274 13.64 13.34 22.85
CA VAL A 274 12.37 13.84 23.36
C VAL A 274 11.74 12.87 24.37
N THR A 275 11.99 11.55 24.21
CA THR A 275 11.53 10.54 25.15
C THR A 275 12.28 10.62 26.47
N LYS A 276 13.60 10.84 26.45
CA LYS A 276 14.42 11.00 27.66
C LYS A 276 14.13 12.31 28.40
N LEU A 277 13.84 13.39 27.69
CA LEU A 277 13.49 14.69 28.28
C LEU A 277 12.11 14.67 28.93
N ASP A 278 11.20 13.83 28.45
CA ASP A 278 9.80 13.76 28.87
C ASP A 278 8.98 15.04 28.64
N GLU A 279 9.48 15.95 27.82
CA GLU A 279 8.87 17.22 27.44
C GLU A 279 8.96 17.43 25.93
N PRO A 280 7.99 18.09 25.30
CA PRO A 280 8.07 18.40 23.88
C PRO A 280 9.24 19.36 23.59
N ILE A 281 9.88 19.17 22.44
CA ILE A 281 10.90 20.08 21.91
C ILE A 281 10.25 20.88 20.80
N ILE A 282 10.17 22.20 20.99
CA ILE A 282 9.47 23.11 20.07
C ILE A 282 10.44 24.22 19.65
N ASP A 283 10.74 24.25 18.35
CA ASP A 283 11.50 25.33 17.72
C ASP A 283 10.52 26.43 17.30
N LYS A 284 10.22 27.35 18.26
CA LYS A 284 9.27 28.43 18.04
C LYS A 284 9.67 29.36 16.88
N GLU A 285 10.95 29.62 16.70
CA GLU A 285 11.47 30.51 15.64
C GLU A 285 11.25 29.86 14.26
N ALA A 286 11.56 28.55 14.13
CA ALA A 286 11.35 27.82 12.89
C ALA A 286 9.84 27.70 12.55
N ILE A 287 8.98 27.41 13.54
CA ILE A 287 7.53 27.36 13.36
C ILE A 287 7.01 28.74 12.93
N GLN A 288 7.42 29.81 13.62
CA GLN A 288 6.99 31.17 13.27
C GLN A 288 7.41 31.52 11.84
N SER A 289 8.65 31.21 11.45
CA SER A 289 9.14 31.43 10.09
C SER A 289 8.30 30.67 9.07
N PHE A 290 7.98 29.39 9.35
CA PHE A 290 7.12 28.55 8.49
C PHE A 290 5.71 29.14 8.34
N LEU A 291 5.10 29.58 9.46
CA LEU A 291 3.74 30.16 9.44
C LEU A 291 3.71 31.51 8.72
N ASN A 292 4.78 32.30 8.78
CA ASN A 292 4.89 33.59 8.07
C ASN A 292 4.96 33.42 6.53
N ASP A 293 5.32 32.25 6.02
CA ASP A 293 5.31 31.95 4.58
C ASP A 293 3.89 31.68 4.04
N ILE A 294 2.87 31.58 4.93
CA ILE A 294 1.48 31.36 4.54
C ILE A 294 0.83 32.68 4.16
N GLU A 295 0.42 32.78 2.90
CA GLU A 295 -0.32 33.92 2.35
C GLU A 295 -1.83 33.68 2.46
N PHE A 296 -2.59 34.73 2.80
CA PHE A 296 -4.04 34.66 2.88
C PHE A 296 -4.73 35.10 1.58
N PRO A 297 -5.96 34.56 1.31
CA PRO A 297 -6.64 33.54 2.11
C PRO A 297 -5.89 32.22 2.12
N ALA A 298 -5.87 31.52 3.27
CA ALA A 298 -5.29 30.20 3.40
C ALA A 298 -6.37 29.14 3.10
N TYR A 299 -6.11 28.28 2.13
CA TYR A 299 -7.01 27.24 1.64
C TYR A 299 -6.56 25.87 2.18
N PHE A 300 -7.24 25.35 3.19
CA PHE A 300 -6.97 24.01 3.72
C PHE A 300 -7.71 22.99 2.87
N LEU A 301 -6.98 22.25 2.03
CA LEU A 301 -7.51 21.36 0.98
C LEU A 301 -7.19 19.91 1.29
N ASP A 302 -8.17 19.05 1.10
CA ASP A 302 -8.02 17.59 1.12
C ASP A 302 -8.87 16.93 0.04
N TYR A 303 -8.39 15.80 -0.49
CA TYR A 303 -9.04 15.01 -1.53
C TYR A 303 -9.32 13.58 -1.07
N GLU A 304 -10.51 13.08 -1.42
CA GLU A 304 -10.80 11.66 -1.40
C GLU A 304 -10.82 11.09 -2.83
N SER A 305 -10.20 9.93 -3.00
CA SER A 305 -10.07 9.28 -4.31
C SER A 305 -10.23 7.79 -4.23
N ILE A 306 -10.64 7.17 -5.34
CA ILE A 306 -10.55 5.73 -5.55
C ILE A 306 -9.40 5.41 -6.49
N ASN A 307 -8.79 4.25 -6.29
CA ASN A 307 -7.93 3.63 -7.28
C ASN A 307 -8.35 2.17 -7.47
N HIS A 308 -8.41 1.72 -8.70
CA HIS A 308 -8.84 0.38 -9.04
C HIS A 308 -8.09 -0.12 -10.28
N ILE A 309 -7.83 -1.44 -10.35
CA ILE A 309 -7.15 -2.01 -11.52
C ILE A 309 -8.00 -1.87 -12.79
N PHE A 310 -9.32 -2.02 -12.65
CA PHE A 310 -10.24 -1.75 -13.75
C PHE A 310 -10.66 -0.27 -13.72
N PRO A 311 -10.21 0.55 -14.68
CA PRO A 311 -10.59 1.96 -14.71
C PRO A 311 -12.12 2.12 -14.71
N PRO A 312 -12.71 2.85 -13.75
CA PRO A 312 -14.17 2.91 -13.62
C PRO A 312 -14.85 3.70 -14.73
N PHE A 313 -14.16 4.69 -15.31
CA PHE A 313 -14.72 5.60 -16.33
C PHE A 313 -13.83 5.73 -17.54
N ASP A 314 -14.39 6.22 -18.64
CA ASP A 314 -13.62 6.58 -19.83
C ASP A 314 -12.52 7.60 -19.50
N HIS A 315 -11.41 7.51 -20.21
CA HIS A 315 -10.19 8.30 -20.01
C HIS A 315 -9.46 8.06 -18.67
N ASN A 316 -9.88 7.07 -17.88
CA ASN A 316 -9.11 6.60 -16.74
C ASN A 316 -8.16 5.46 -17.13
N PHE A 317 -7.09 5.28 -16.35
CA PHE A 317 -6.11 4.21 -16.50
C PHE A 317 -6.04 3.33 -15.23
N PRO A 318 -5.51 2.10 -15.31
CA PRO A 318 -5.39 1.20 -14.16
C PRO A 318 -4.65 1.82 -12.98
N TYR A 319 -5.26 1.74 -11.79
CA TYR A 319 -4.77 2.34 -10.54
C TYR A 319 -4.64 3.87 -10.55
N GLN A 320 -5.30 4.55 -11.48
CA GLN A 320 -5.43 6.00 -11.38
C GLN A 320 -6.17 6.37 -10.09
N GLN A 321 -5.66 7.40 -9.41
CA GLN A 321 -6.37 8.01 -8.29
C GLN A 321 -7.46 8.95 -8.83
N VAL A 322 -8.68 8.43 -8.95
CA VAL A 322 -9.83 9.20 -9.41
C VAL A 322 -10.43 9.95 -8.23
N VAL A 323 -10.17 11.25 -8.15
CA VAL A 323 -10.72 12.10 -7.09
C VAL A 323 -12.23 12.21 -7.26
N PHE A 324 -13.00 11.87 -6.24
CA PHE A 324 -14.45 11.95 -6.22
C PHE A 324 -15.00 12.99 -5.24
N GLN A 325 -14.16 13.47 -4.32
CA GLN A 325 -14.52 14.47 -3.32
C GLN A 325 -13.35 15.38 -3.02
N TYR A 326 -13.63 16.63 -2.70
CA TYR A 326 -12.74 17.50 -1.94
C TYR A 326 -13.49 18.21 -0.83
N SER A 327 -12.75 18.59 0.19
CA SER A 327 -13.15 19.54 1.22
C SER A 327 -12.17 20.71 1.24
N LEU A 328 -12.65 21.90 1.54
CA LEU A 328 -11.89 23.14 1.51
C LEU A 328 -12.35 24.08 2.64
N HIS A 329 -11.54 24.22 3.68
CA HIS A 329 -11.71 25.31 4.63
C HIS A 329 -10.89 26.52 4.19
N ILE A 330 -11.48 27.69 4.18
CA ILE A 330 -10.88 28.95 3.72
C ILE A 330 -10.81 29.91 4.89
N MET A 331 -9.60 30.29 5.26
CA MET A 331 -9.33 31.26 6.35
C MET A 331 -8.88 32.58 5.74
N ASP A 332 -9.54 33.70 6.13
CA ASP A 332 -9.12 35.04 5.75
C ASP A 332 -8.06 35.63 6.69
N GLU A 333 -7.56 36.82 6.40
CA GLU A 333 -6.55 37.52 7.23
C GLU A 333 -7.01 37.78 8.65
N ASP A 334 -8.32 37.91 8.87
CA ASP A 334 -8.93 38.15 10.16
C ASP A 334 -9.19 36.86 10.96
N GLY A 335 -8.88 35.69 10.36
CA GLY A 335 -9.08 34.37 10.97
C GLY A 335 -10.52 33.83 10.83
N ASN A 336 -11.38 34.47 10.02
CA ASN A 336 -12.71 33.91 9.75
C ASN A 336 -12.60 32.71 8.87
N LEU A 337 -13.25 31.59 9.26
CA LEU A 337 -13.23 30.33 8.57
C LEU A 337 -14.55 30.08 7.84
N THR A 338 -14.49 29.74 6.56
CA THR A 338 -15.63 29.30 5.76
C THR A 338 -15.34 27.93 5.17
N HIS A 339 -16.39 27.14 4.86
CA HIS A 339 -16.26 25.79 4.33
C HIS A 339 -16.93 25.68 2.96
N LYS A 340 -16.22 25.02 2.04
CA LYS A 340 -16.68 24.62 0.72
C LYS A 340 -16.38 23.14 0.52
N GLU A 341 -17.19 22.45 -0.23
CA GLU A 341 -16.96 21.03 -0.55
C GLU A 341 -17.63 20.65 -1.87
N TYR A 342 -17.13 19.60 -2.47
CA TYR A 342 -17.82 18.92 -3.54
C TYR A 342 -17.68 17.42 -3.35
N LEU A 343 -18.77 16.66 -3.43
CA LEU A 343 -18.82 15.21 -3.44
C LEU A 343 -19.63 14.75 -4.66
N HIS A 344 -18.98 13.99 -5.54
CA HIS A 344 -19.61 13.42 -6.71
C HIS A 344 -20.53 12.25 -6.32
N ASP A 345 -21.80 12.28 -6.71
CA ASP A 345 -22.85 11.36 -6.25
C ASP A 345 -23.53 10.56 -7.36
N THR A 346 -22.97 10.61 -8.58
CA THR A 346 -23.48 9.92 -9.76
C THR A 346 -22.44 8.95 -10.33
N ASN A 347 -22.89 7.90 -11.03
CA ASN A 347 -22.00 6.95 -11.71
C ASN A 347 -21.48 7.52 -13.04
N THR A 348 -20.72 8.61 -12.95
CA THR A 348 -20.07 9.29 -14.07
C THR A 348 -18.67 9.72 -13.67
N ASN A 349 -17.79 10.04 -14.63
CA ASN A 349 -16.44 10.53 -14.32
C ASN A 349 -16.51 11.85 -13.56
N PRO A 350 -15.99 11.94 -12.31
CA PRO A 350 -16.09 13.13 -11.49
C PRO A 350 -15.18 14.29 -11.93
N ALA A 351 -14.17 14.02 -12.78
CA ALA A 351 -13.05 14.92 -13.01
C ALA A 351 -13.45 16.34 -13.45
N GLU A 352 -14.34 16.47 -14.44
CA GLU A 352 -14.75 17.80 -14.95
C GLU A 352 -15.47 18.62 -13.87
N ASN A 353 -16.34 17.97 -13.08
CA ASN A 353 -17.05 18.63 -11.99
C ASN A 353 -16.09 19.04 -10.86
N ILE A 354 -15.16 18.18 -10.48
CA ILE A 354 -14.11 18.50 -9.49
C ILE A 354 -13.31 19.72 -9.96
N ILE A 355 -12.85 19.73 -11.21
CA ILE A 355 -12.06 20.84 -11.76
C ILE A 355 -12.87 22.14 -11.76
N GLN A 356 -14.12 22.10 -12.22
CA GLN A 356 -14.98 23.28 -12.27
C GLN A 356 -15.17 23.87 -10.87
N HIS A 357 -15.58 23.06 -9.90
CA HIS A 357 -15.83 23.54 -8.53
C HIS A 357 -14.55 24.05 -7.86
N LEU A 358 -13.39 23.39 -8.05
CA LEU A 358 -12.12 23.91 -7.54
C LEU A 358 -11.77 25.27 -8.12
N GLN A 359 -12.01 25.51 -9.42
CA GLN A 359 -11.78 26.81 -10.07
C GLN A 359 -12.73 27.90 -9.57
N GLU A 360 -13.95 27.53 -9.16
CA GLU A 360 -14.92 28.45 -8.56
C GLU A 360 -14.58 28.80 -7.12
N ASP A 361 -14.03 27.85 -6.35
CA ASP A 361 -13.82 27.96 -4.91
C ASP A 361 -12.42 28.48 -4.54
N ILE A 362 -11.41 28.27 -5.38
CA ILE A 362 -10.02 28.69 -5.11
C ILE A 362 -9.64 29.89 -5.98
N GLY A 363 -9.31 30.99 -5.33
CA GLY A 363 -8.84 32.21 -6.00
C GLY A 363 -7.38 32.12 -6.48
N SER A 364 -6.95 33.16 -7.21
CA SER A 364 -5.60 33.24 -7.79
C SER A 364 -4.50 33.70 -6.82
N LYS A 365 -4.80 33.84 -5.52
CA LYS A 365 -3.88 34.28 -4.46
C LYS A 365 -4.09 33.44 -3.23
N GLY A 366 -3.11 33.49 -2.32
CA GLY A 366 -3.16 32.79 -1.06
C GLY A 366 -2.55 31.39 -1.13
N SER A 367 -2.24 30.81 0.00
CA SER A 367 -1.57 29.51 0.10
C SER A 367 -2.57 28.35 0.12
N ILE A 368 -2.22 27.26 -0.54
CA ILE A 368 -2.94 25.98 -0.45
C ILE A 368 -2.26 25.15 0.64
N ILE A 369 -2.97 24.89 1.73
CA ILE A 369 -2.45 24.15 2.87
C ILE A 369 -2.99 22.72 2.80
N VAL A 370 -2.06 21.74 2.86
CA VAL A 370 -2.38 20.33 2.79
C VAL A 370 -1.66 19.54 3.88
N TRP A 371 -2.07 18.27 4.05
CA TRP A 371 -1.37 17.31 4.91
C TRP A 371 -0.89 16.13 4.08
N ASN A 372 0.34 16.16 3.60
CA ASN A 372 0.97 15.30 2.62
C ASN A 372 0.93 15.85 1.18
N LYS A 373 1.65 16.95 0.98
CA LYS A 373 1.78 17.66 -0.31
C LYS A 373 2.00 16.75 -1.52
N THR A 374 2.67 15.62 -1.32
CA THR A 374 2.97 14.68 -2.42
C THR A 374 1.70 14.10 -3.03
N PHE A 375 0.67 13.83 -2.24
CA PHE A 375 -0.58 13.26 -2.72
C PHE A 375 -1.35 14.28 -3.58
N GLU A 376 -1.67 15.46 -3.03
CA GLU A 376 -2.47 16.49 -3.70
C GLU A 376 -1.75 17.01 -4.95
N CYS A 377 -0.47 17.34 -4.85
CA CYS A 377 0.30 17.81 -6.01
C CYS A 377 0.43 16.74 -7.12
N SER A 378 0.38 15.46 -6.78
CA SER A 378 0.34 14.39 -7.79
C SER A 378 -1.00 14.35 -8.50
N ARG A 379 -2.12 14.56 -7.79
CA ARG A 379 -3.46 14.68 -8.41
C ARG A 379 -3.51 15.88 -9.35
N HIS A 380 -3.00 17.04 -8.93
CA HIS A 380 -2.90 18.24 -9.77
C HIS A 380 -2.11 17.97 -11.07
N LYS A 381 -0.96 17.27 -10.98
CA LYS A 381 -0.16 16.91 -12.16
C LYS A 381 -0.90 15.95 -13.09
N GLU A 382 -1.66 15.00 -12.54
CA GLU A 382 -2.48 14.09 -13.32
C GLU A 382 -3.60 14.86 -14.05
N TYR A 383 -4.31 15.76 -13.37
CA TYR A 383 -5.31 16.62 -13.98
C TYR A 383 -4.72 17.52 -15.07
N ALA A 384 -3.58 18.16 -14.84
CA ALA A 384 -2.89 18.98 -15.82
C ALA A 384 -2.53 18.18 -17.09
N LYS A 385 -2.14 16.91 -16.93
CA LYS A 385 -1.82 16.01 -18.05
C LYS A 385 -3.06 15.55 -18.80
N LEU A 386 -4.12 15.16 -18.09
CA LEU A 386 -5.35 14.61 -18.70
C LEU A 386 -6.26 15.70 -19.26
N TYR A 387 -6.23 16.88 -18.66
CA TYR A 387 -7.06 18.05 -19.03
C TYR A 387 -6.18 19.28 -19.28
N PRO A 388 -5.42 19.34 -20.41
CA PRO A 388 -4.40 20.35 -20.64
C PRO A 388 -4.91 21.80 -20.63
N VAL A 389 -6.19 22.04 -20.93
CA VAL A 389 -6.83 23.37 -20.85
C VAL A 389 -6.81 23.93 -19.43
N HIS A 390 -6.80 23.07 -18.42
CA HIS A 390 -6.77 23.44 -17.00
C HIS A 390 -5.36 23.34 -16.38
N ALA A 391 -4.33 22.97 -17.17
CA ALA A 391 -2.96 22.83 -16.67
C ALA A 391 -2.44 24.07 -15.95
N PRO A 392 -2.62 25.32 -16.46
CA PRO A 392 -2.14 26.52 -15.75
C PRO A 392 -2.74 26.71 -14.36
N PHE A 393 -4.00 26.31 -14.15
CA PHE A 393 -4.64 26.37 -12.84
C PHE A 393 -3.97 25.40 -11.85
N PHE A 394 -3.75 24.14 -12.24
CA PHE A 394 -3.15 23.13 -11.38
C PHE A 394 -1.65 23.38 -11.12
N GLU A 395 -0.94 23.97 -12.08
CA GLU A 395 0.45 24.40 -11.90
C GLU A 395 0.52 25.53 -10.84
N ASP A 396 -0.36 26.52 -10.92
CA ASP A 396 -0.49 27.58 -9.91
C ASP A 396 -0.81 27.02 -8.52
N LEU A 397 -1.77 26.08 -8.41
CA LEU A 397 -2.05 25.43 -7.12
C LEU A 397 -0.79 24.77 -6.54
N ASN A 398 -0.05 24.03 -7.37
CA ASN A 398 1.17 23.34 -6.92
C ASN A 398 2.26 24.30 -6.44
N GLU A 399 2.42 25.45 -7.09
CA GLU A 399 3.40 26.47 -6.70
C GLU A 399 3.08 27.07 -5.32
N ARG A 400 1.79 27.28 -5.03
CA ARG A 400 1.30 27.87 -3.76
C ARG A 400 1.07 26.83 -2.66
N THR A 401 1.28 25.54 -2.91
CA THR A 401 0.99 24.48 -1.93
C THR A 401 2.07 24.39 -0.86
N ILE A 402 1.64 24.43 0.40
CA ILE A 402 2.45 24.27 1.61
C ILE A 402 1.97 23.02 2.35
N ASP A 403 2.90 22.17 2.79
CA ASP A 403 2.61 20.97 3.58
C ASP A 403 2.68 21.29 5.07
N LEU A 404 1.55 21.36 5.76
CA LEU A 404 1.53 21.65 7.19
C LEU A 404 2.21 20.57 8.04
N ALA A 405 2.23 19.32 7.55
CA ALA A 405 2.97 18.23 8.19
C ALA A 405 4.48 18.47 8.25
N ASP A 406 5.02 19.39 7.45
CA ASP A 406 6.44 19.73 7.45
C ASP A 406 6.95 20.23 8.81
N ILE A 407 6.12 20.87 9.61
CA ILE A 407 6.46 21.29 10.97
C ILE A 407 6.90 20.08 11.81
N PHE A 408 6.24 18.95 11.64
CA PHE A 408 6.53 17.70 12.36
C PHE A 408 7.60 16.87 11.65
N SER A 409 7.50 16.72 10.32
CA SER A 409 8.43 15.92 9.51
C SER A 409 9.85 16.53 9.49
N LYS A 410 9.95 17.87 9.49
CA LYS A 410 11.22 18.63 9.58
C LYS A 410 11.65 18.91 11.04
N ARG A 411 10.93 18.33 12.02
CA ARG A 411 11.35 18.30 13.44
C ARG A 411 11.34 19.65 14.14
N MET A 412 10.50 20.59 13.68
CA MET A 412 10.28 21.87 14.38
C MET A 412 9.43 21.64 15.63
N TYR A 413 8.57 20.61 15.63
CA TYR A 413 7.79 20.15 16.77
C TYR A 413 8.02 18.66 16.99
N LEU A 414 8.50 18.30 18.18
CA LEU A 414 8.75 16.93 18.59
C LEU A 414 8.05 16.65 19.92
N ASP A 415 7.27 15.56 19.97
CA ASP A 415 6.65 15.08 21.21
C ASP A 415 6.70 13.56 21.27
N LYS A 416 7.04 12.98 22.43
CA LYS A 416 7.08 11.54 22.64
C LYS A 416 5.73 10.88 22.37
N LYS A 417 4.60 11.58 22.60
CA LYS A 417 3.24 11.08 22.36
C LYS A 417 2.98 10.78 20.88
N LEU A 418 3.71 11.43 19.97
CA LEU A 418 3.65 11.14 18.54
C LEU A 418 4.32 9.81 18.16
N LYS A 419 5.16 9.25 19.05
CA LYS A 419 5.89 7.99 18.81
C LYS A 419 6.64 7.99 17.47
N GLY A 420 7.24 9.13 17.09
CA GLY A 420 7.94 9.30 15.82
C GLY A 420 7.06 9.31 14.57
N LYS A 421 5.73 9.44 14.70
CA LYS A 421 4.74 9.51 13.62
C LYS A 421 4.10 10.89 13.59
N TYR A 422 3.69 11.36 12.42
CA TYR A 422 3.10 12.69 12.25
C TYR A 422 1.91 12.72 11.28
N SER A 423 1.17 11.60 11.15
CA SER A 423 -0.12 11.66 10.44
C SER A 423 -1.08 12.58 11.17
N ILE A 424 -2.01 13.23 10.45
CA ILE A 424 -2.99 14.15 11.03
C ILE A 424 -3.75 13.47 12.19
N LYS A 425 -4.09 12.20 12.08
CA LYS A 425 -4.77 11.39 13.11
C LYS A 425 -3.94 11.15 14.38
N LYS A 426 -2.62 11.43 14.34
CA LYS A 426 -1.75 11.41 15.53
C LYS A 426 -1.51 12.80 16.10
N VAL A 427 -1.42 13.80 15.23
CA VAL A 427 -1.18 15.19 15.64
C VAL A 427 -2.44 15.83 16.20
N LEU A 428 -3.59 15.64 15.57
CA LEU A 428 -4.86 16.25 15.98
C LEU A 428 -5.21 15.97 17.45
N PRO A 429 -5.24 14.72 17.94
CA PRO A 429 -5.58 14.46 19.35
C PRO A 429 -4.57 15.04 20.35
N LEU A 430 -3.33 15.32 19.89
CA LEU A 430 -2.30 15.91 20.73
C LEU A 430 -2.50 17.43 20.90
N LEU A 431 -2.80 18.12 19.79
CA LEU A 431 -2.89 19.59 19.77
C LEU A 431 -4.33 20.10 19.99
N CYS A 432 -5.32 19.36 19.52
CA CYS A 432 -6.74 19.69 19.55
C CYS A 432 -7.54 18.47 20.10
N PRO A 433 -7.41 18.15 21.40
CA PRO A 433 -8.00 16.93 21.98
C PRO A 433 -9.55 16.94 21.98
N GLU A 434 -10.17 18.07 21.73
CA GLU A 434 -11.62 18.22 21.55
C GLU A 434 -12.12 17.69 20.20
N LEU A 435 -11.23 17.48 19.24
CA LEU A 435 -11.56 16.96 17.91
C LEU A 435 -11.18 15.47 17.79
N SER A 436 -12.07 14.67 17.22
CA SER A 436 -11.86 13.22 17.13
C SER A 436 -12.56 12.60 15.92
N TYR A 437 -11.87 11.69 15.23
CA TYR A 437 -12.45 10.83 14.17
C TYR A 437 -13.27 9.66 14.72
N LYS A 438 -13.19 9.36 16.02
CA LYS A 438 -13.73 8.12 16.61
C LYS A 438 -15.24 7.99 16.53
N GLU A 439 -15.95 9.10 16.44
CA GLU A 439 -17.43 9.12 16.39
C GLU A 439 -17.97 9.16 14.95
N LEU A 440 -17.09 9.31 13.95
CA LEU A 440 -17.48 9.34 12.54
C LEU A 440 -17.85 7.94 12.03
N GLY A 441 -18.80 7.89 11.10
CA GLY A 441 -19.18 6.66 10.40
C GLY A 441 -18.05 6.10 9.52
N ILE A 442 -17.22 6.98 8.96
CA ILE A 442 -15.99 6.66 8.24
C ILE A 442 -14.81 7.26 9.00
N GLN A 443 -13.77 6.47 9.22
CA GLN A 443 -12.60 6.88 10.01
C GLN A 443 -11.27 6.74 9.27
N GLU A 444 -11.28 6.15 8.07
CA GLU A 444 -10.08 5.88 7.27
C GLU A 444 -10.34 6.11 5.78
N GLY A 445 -9.35 6.64 5.05
CA GLY A 445 -9.44 6.92 3.62
C GLY A 445 -9.71 5.66 2.78
N SER A 446 -9.15 4.49 3.15
CA SER A 446 -9.44 3.21 2.48
C SER A 446 -10.93 2.82 2.57
N THR A 447 -11.55 3.05 3.73
CA THR A 447 -13.00 2.84 3.92
C THR A 447 -13.80 3.88 3.14
N ALA A 448 -13.36 5.14 3.09
CA ALA A 448 -14.00 6.19 2.28
C ALA A 448 -14.02 5.82 0.80
N SER A 449 -12.85 5.45 0.25
CA SER A 449 -12.69 5.00 -1.14
C SER A 449 -13.61 3.82 -1.48
N ARG A 450 -13.58 2.76 -0.68
CA ARG A 450 -14.40 1.57 -0.89
C ARG A 450 -15.89 1.89 -0.80
N SER A 451 -16.31 2.63 0.23
CA SER A 451 -17.72 2.95 0.45
C SER A 451 -18.30 3.80 -0.68
N TRP A 452 -17.56 4.78 -1.18
CA TRP A 452 -17.99 5.57 -2.33
C TRP A 452 -18.11 4.71 -3.59
N ARG A 453 -17.12 3.86 -3.87
CA ARG A 453 -17.15 2.96 -5.01
C ARG A 453 -18.38 2.04 -4.97
N GLU A 454 -18.58 1.32 -3.85
CA GLU A 454 -19.71 0.42 -3.67
C GLU A 454 -21.07 1.13 -3.82
N ALA A 455 -21.17 2.38 -3.31
CA ALA A 455 -22.41 3.14 -3.35
C ALA A 455 -22.70 3.79 -4.71
N ILE A 456 -21.67 4.23 -5.43
CA ILE A 456 -21.82 5.05 -6.64
C ILE A 456 -21.47 4.27 -7.91
N VAL A 457 -20.33 3.61 -7.95
CA VAL A 457 -19.87 2.90 -9.16
C VAL A 457 -20.56 1.54 -9.29
N ASP A 458 -20.53 0.76 -8.24
CA ASP A 458 -21.05 -0.62 -8.24
C ASP A 458 -22.58 -0.65 -7.97
N GLY A 459 -23.11 0.38 -7.29
CA GLY A 459 -24.54 0.47 -6.95
C GLY A 459 -25.02 -0.62 -5.99
N THR A 460 -24.11 -1.21 -5.21
CA THR A 460 -24.40 -2.37 -4.35
C THR A 460 -24.89 -1.99 -2.95
N ARG A 461 -24.78 -0.70 -2.57
CA ARG A 461 -25.10 -0.22 -1.22
C ARG A 461 -26.51 0.39 -1.15
N PRO A 462 -27.39 -0.17 -0.31
CA PRO A 462 -28.73 0.40 -0.09
C PRO A 462 -28.74 1.67 0.77
N ASP A 463 -27.65 1.94 1.52
CA ASP A 463 -27.49 3.06 2.46
C ASP A 463 -26.68 4.22 1.84
N LYS A 464 -26.79 4.42 0.53
CA LYS A 464 -26.05 5.45 -0.25
C LYS A 464 -26.09 6.83 0.42
N ASP A 465 -27.26 7.33 0.81
CA ASP A 465 -27.41 8.68 1.38
C ASP A 465 -26.63 8.82 2.69
N LYS A 466 -26.64 7.77 3.52
CA LYS A 466 -25.83 7.74 4.75
C LYS A 466 -24.35 7.78 4.43
N ILE A 467 -23.88 6.96 3.48
CA ILE A 467 -22.48 6.94 3.04
C ILE A 467 -22.03 8.32 2.55
N LEU A 468 -22.84 9.00 1.74
CA LEU A 468 -22.53 10.33 1.24
C LEU A 468 -22.46 11.38 2.38
N THR A 469 -23.26 11.21 3.43
CA THR A 469 -23.17 12.05 4.62
C THR A 469 -21.90 11.78 5.41
N ASP A 470 -21.60 10.50 5.68
CA ASP A 470 -20.40 10.08 6.41
C ASP A 470 -19.11 10.53 5.69
N LEU A 471 -19.09 10.52 4.35
CA LEU A 471 -17.97 10.99 3.52
C LEU A 471 -17.76 12.51 3.67
N ARG A 472 -18.83 13.32 3.67
CA ARG A 472 -18.74 14.77 3.89
C ARG A 472 -18.20 15.09 5.28
N GLU A 473 -18.70 14.40 6.31
CA GLU A 473 -18.24 14.59 7.69
C GLU A 473 -16.75 14.22 7.82
N TYR A 474 -16.31 13.11 7.20
CA TYR A 474 -14.94 12.65 7.27
C TYR A 474 -13.97 13.63 6.58
N CYS A 475 -14.16 13.91 5.29
CA CYS A 475 -13.28 14.82 4.54
C CYS A 475 -13.36 16.27 5.08
N GLY A 476 -14.56 16.70 5.56
CA GLY A 476 -14.74 17.99 6.23
C GLY A 476 -13.92 18.11 7.52
N LEU A 477 -13.82 17.03 8.29
CA LEU A 477 -12.99 17.02 9.49
C LEU A 477 -11.50 17.08 9.16
N ASP A 478 -11.02 16.43 8.09
CA ASP A 478 -9.61 16.47 7.70
C ASP A 478 -9.14 17.92 7.44
N THR A 479 -9.91 18.70 6.69
CA THR A 479 -9.57 20.10 6.40
C THR A 479 -9.79 21.03 7.61
N TYR A 480 -10.81 20.80 8.41
CA TYR A 480 -11.03 21.55 9.67
C TYR A 480 -9.90 21.27 10.68
N ALA A 481 -9.44 20.02 10.76
CA ALA A 481 -8.33 19.63 11.61
C ALA A 481 -7.03 20.35 11.25
N MET A 482 -6.75 20.53 9.95
CA MET A 482 -5.59 21.33 9.51
C MET A 482 -5.69 22.79 9.97
N ALA A 483 -6.87 23.41 9.82
CA ALA A 483 -7.10 24.78 10.28
C ALA A 483 -6.95 24.91 11.81
N ALA A 484 -7.50 23.96 12.58
CA ALA A 484 -7.36 23.94 14.04
C ALA A 484 -5.91 23.75 14.50
N ILE A 485 -5.16 22.84 13.84
CA ILE A 485 -3.73 22.62 14.11
C ILE A 485 -2.93 23.91 13.78
N TYR A 486 -3.22 24.57 12.66
CA TYR A 486 -2.59 25.85 12.30
C TYR A 486 -2.79 26.89 13.39
N GLU A 487 -4.01 27.10 13.86
CA GLU A 487 -4.31 28.06 14.93
C GLU A 487 -3.57 27.72 16.24
N LYS A 488 -3.51 26.42 16.61
CA LYS A 488 -2.77 25.99 17.80
C LYS A 488 -1.27 26.23 17.69
N LEU A 489 -0.68 26.01 16.52
CA LEU A 489 0.74 26.30 16.28
C LEU A 489 1.00 27.79 16.33
N LYS A 490 0.11 28.63 15.80
CA LYS A 490 0.17 30.09 15.87
C LYS A 490 0.11 30.59 17.32
N GLU A 491 -0.85 30.13 18.11
CA GLU A 491 -0.96 30.42 19.55
C GLU A 491 0.35 30.10 20.31
N MET A 492 1.03 28.99 19.98
CA MET A 492 2.27 28.54 20.65
C MET A 492 3.47 29.47 20.40
N VAL A 493 3.53 30.12 19.24
CA VAL A 493 4.68 30.96 18.86
C VAL A 493 4.44 32.45 19.18
N GLU A 494 3.20 32.90 19.33
CA GLU A 494 2.84 34.26 19.72
C GLU A 494 3.03 34.54 21.22
N VAL A 495 3.22 33.51 22.06
CA VAL A 495 3.49 33.57 23.51
C VAL A 495 4.99 33.48 23.80
#